data_ce6e4237aaa49483b3d35c55af781609
#
_entry.id   ce6e4237aaa49483b3d35c55af781609
#
_cell.length_a   1.000
_cell.length_b   1.000
_cell.length_c   1.000
_cell.angle_alpha   90.00
_cell.angle_beta   90.00
_cell.angle_gamma   90.00
#
_symmetry.space_group_name_H-M   'P 1'
#
loop_
_entity.id
_entity.type
_entity.pdbx_description
1 polymer ?
#
loop_
_entity_poly.entity_id
_entity_poly.type
_entity_poly.pdbx_seq_one_letter_code
_entity_poly.pdbx_strand_id
1 'polypeptide(L)'
;MDEKAVPSSGMDAGKGALLILFLVTMIDMIGFGIVIPFLTYLVEDLATKQDISEIGLWVGLLMTSYSAAQFLFSPIWGSLSDRIGRRPVLMIGLVGNTVFFTVFGLANTLLMALAARFMAGVFNGNIAVARAYIGDVSTPKQLASRMGLIGAAFGLGFTVGPFLGGELSSPAERWGVFADTIFETNPYLLPCILASVLSIFSLLLAFKYLPESLHPESRTKRPEQSWGDTMRRTGANVKRMLATKNIGSLMWVTFLYM
;
A
#
# COMPACT_ATOMS: atom_id res chain seq x y z
N MET A 1 -19.28 32.99 26.84
CA MET A 1 -18.67 31.74 26.34
C MET A 1 -18.08 32.09 25.01
N ASP A 2 -16.80 32.45 25.02
CA ASP A 2 -16.10 32.90 23.82
C ASP A 2 -15.76 31.70 22.92
N GLU A 3 -16.42 31.64 21.78
CA GLU A 3 -16.10 30.76 20.67
C GLU A 3 -14.78 31.27 20.04
N LYS A 4 -13.66 30.67 20.48
CA LYS A 4 -12.35 30.96 19.88
C LYS A 4 -12.40 30.59 18.42
N ALA A 5 -12.50 31.58 17.55
CA ALA A 5 -12.37 31.44 16.09
C ALA A 5 -11.06 30.72 15.75
N VAL A 6 -11.16 29.53 15.19
CA VAL A 6 -10.03 28.80 14.61
C VAL A 6 -9.53 29.60 13.40
N PRO A 7 -8.23 29.90 13.30
CA PRO A 7 -7.71 30.73 12.22
C PRO A 7 -8.01 30.10 10.85
N SER A 8 -8.53 30.88 9.94
CA SER A 8 -8.92 30.48 8.58
C SER A 8 -7.76 29.90 7.71
N SER A 9 -6.50 30.12 8.11
CA SER A 9 -5.32 29.57 7.47
C SER A 9 -5.18 28.04 7.59
N GLY A 10 -5.84 27.42 8.58
CA GLY A 10 -5.81 25.97 8.78
C GLY A 10 -6.69 25.18 7.81
N MET A 11 -7.73 25.79 7.23
CA MET A 11 -8.65 25.08 6.32
C MET A 11 -8.08 24.87 4.92
N ASP A 12 -7.28 25.79 4.40
CA ASP A 12 -6.65 25.66 3.07
C ASP A 12 -5.43 24.75 3.11
N ALA A 13 -4.65 24.75 4.18
CA ALA A 13 -3.59 23.80 4.43
C ALA A 13 -4.13 22.35 4.50
N GLY A 14 -5.31 22.14 5.09
CA GLY A 14 -5.95 20.82 5.18
C GLY A 14 -6.42 20.28 3.82
N LYS A 15 -6.91 21.11 2.91
CA LYS A 15 -7.34 20.70 1.57
C LYS A 15 -6.13 20.29 0.70
N GLY A 16 -5.05 21.06 0.74
CA GLY A 16 -3.80 20.75 0.05
C GLY A 16 -3.21 19.42 0.53
N ALA A 17 -3.14 19.18 1.83
CA ALA A 17 -2.66 17.94 2.41
C ALA A 17 -3.49 16.72 1.99
N LEU A 18 -4.83 16.86 1.95
CA LEU A 18 -5.73 15.79 1.50
C LEU A 18 -5.55 15.47 0.02
N LEU A 19 -5.33 16.47 -0.84
CA LEU A 19 -5.04 16.26 -2.25
C LEU A 19 -3.72 15.49 -2.43
N ILE A 20 -2.68 15.90 -1.72
CA ILE A 20 -1.39 15.19 -1.76
C ILE A 20 -1.53 13.76 -1.26
N LEU A 21 -2.24 13.55 -0.15
CA LEU A 21 -2.49 12.22 0.38
C LEU A 21 -3.27 11.34 -0.61
N PHE A 22 -4.29 11.91 -1.27
CA PHE A 22 -5.04 11.24 -2.33
C PHE A 22 -4.13 10.83 -3.49
N LEU A 23 -3.31 11.76 -4.00
CA LEU A 23 -2.37 11.48 -5.10
C LEU A 23 -1.36 10.39 -4.71
N VAL A 24 -0.77 10.49 -3.52
CA VAL A 24 0.18 9.48 -3.00
C VAL A 24 -0.50 8.10 -2.92
N THR A 25 -1.70 8.04 -2.34
CA THR A 25 -2.45 6.78 -2.23
C THR A 25 -2.85 6.24 -3.60
N MET A 26 -3.30 7.08 -4.50
CA MET A 26 -3.68 6.69 -5.87
C MET A 26 -2.48 6.11 -6.64
N ILE A 27 -1.33 6.76 -6.58
CA ILE A 27 -0.10 6.30 -7.23
C ILE A 27 0.38 4.98 -6.62
N ASP A 28 0.29 4.81 -5.31
CA ASP A 28 0.60 3.56 -4.62
C ASP A 28 -0.30 2.42 -5.09
N MET A 29 -1.59 2.69 -5.31
CA MET A 29 -2.55 1.74 -5.86
C MET A 29 -2.33 1.43 -7.35
N ILE A 30 -1.88 2.40 -8.14
CA ILE A 30 -1.42 2.17 -9.52
C ILE A 30 -0.24 1.20 -9.51
N GLY A 31 0.77 1.43 -8.66
CA GLY A 31 1.93 0.55 -8.52
C GLY A 31 1.56 -0.90 -8.15
N PHE A 32 0.62 -1.07 -7.22
CA PHE A 32 0.07 -2.38 -6.88
C PHE A 32 -0.66 -3.01 -8.07
N GLY A 33 -1.52 -2.24 -8.76
CA GLY A 33 -2.31 -2.70 -9.89
C GLY A 33 -1.49 -3.10 -11.11
N ILE A 34 -0.34 -2.43 -11.34
CA ILE A 34 0.59 -2.73 -12.43
C ILE A 34 1.01 -4.21 -12.45
N VAL A 35 1.20 -4.81 -11.28
CA VAL A 35 1.72 -6.20 -11.18
C VAL A 35 0.66 -7.26 -11.52
N ILE A 36 -0.62 -6.95 -11.32
CA ILE A 36 -1.71 -7.94 -11.42
C ILE A 36 -1.74 -8.66 -12.78
N PRO A 37 -1.72 -7.96 -13.95
CA PRO A 37 -1.92 -8.61 -15.23
C PRO A 37 -0.78 -9.55 -15.64
N PHE A 38 0.44 -9.26 -15.26
CA PHE A 38 1.58 -10.06 -15.69
C PHE A 38 2.06 -11.08 -14.62
N LEU A 39 1.51 -11.07 -13.42
CA LEU A 39 1.98 -11.96 -12.35
C LEU A 39 1.94 -13.43 -12.73
N THR A 40 0.86 -13.86 -13.37
CA THR A 40 0.72 -15.25 -13.82
C THR A 40 1.76 -15.60 -14.87
N TYR A 41 1.98 -14.74 -15.85
CA TYR A 41 2.97 -14.94 -16.90
C TYR A 41 4.42 -14.94 -16.37
N LEU A 42 4.71 -14.04 -15.39
CA LEU A 42 6.01 -14.05 -14.70
C LEU A 42 6.25 -15.39 -13.99
N VAL A 43 5.24 -15.91 -13.28
CA VAL A 43 5.35 -17.19 -12.58
C VAL A 43 5.55 -18.33 -13.59
N GLU A 44 4.82 -18.34 -14.69
CA GLU A 44 4.94 -19.34 -15.75
C GLU A 44 6.35 -19.34 -16.37
N ASP A 45 6.89 -18.16 -16.70
CA ASP A 45 8.25 -18.01 -17.24
C ASP A 45 9.31 -18.50 -16.25
N LEU A 46 9.21 -18.09 -14.97
CA LEU A 46 10.15 -18.51 -13.94
C LEU A 46 10.01 -20.00 -13.58
N ALA A 47 8.80 -20.55 -13.58
CA ALA A 47 8.53 -21.95 -13.30
C ALA A 47 9.11 -22.84 -14.42
N THR A 48 8.92 -22.45 -15.67
CA THR A 48 9.49 -23.15 -16.83
C THR A 48 11.02 -23.16 -16.77
N LYS A 49 11.66 -22.04 -16.43
CA LYS A 49 13.13 -21.96 -16.27
C LYS A 49 13.67 -22.80 -15.13
N GLN A 50 12.84 -23.17 -14.14
CA GLN A 50 13.22 -23.91 -12.94
C GLN A 50 12.67 -25.36 -12.94
N ASP A 51 12.03 -25.80 -14.02
CA ASP A 51 11.39 -27.11 -14.15
C ASP A 51 10.35 -27.39 -13.05
N ILE A 52 9.53 -26.38 -12.74
CA ILE A 52 8.48 -26.44 -11.72
C ILE A 52 7.11 -26.50 -12.41
N SER A 53 6.28 -27.47 -12.02
CA SER A 53 4.97 -27.74 -12.64
C SER A 53 3.79 -27.04 -11.96
N GLU A 54 3.91 -26.66 -10.67
CA GLU A 54 2.80 -26.15 -9.85
C GLU A 54 2.60 -24.64 -10.00
N ILE A 55 2.37 -24.13 -11.21
CA ILE A 55 2.20 -22.70 -11.54
C ILE A 55 1.11 -22.05 -10.67
N GLY A 56 -0.06 -22.70 -10.57
CA GLY A 56 -1.19 -22.17 -9.80
C GLY A 56 -0.88 -21.98 -8.31
N LEU A 57 -0.11 -22.90 -7.72
CA LEU A 57 0.35 -22.80 -6.33
C LEU A 57 1.23 -21.56 -6.13
N TRP A 58 2.20 -21.35 -7.04
CA TRP A 58 3.11 -20.21 -6.95
C TRP A 58 2.42 -18.87 -7.17
N VAL A 59 1.48 -18.78 -8.11
CA VAL A 59 0.63 -17.58 -8.27
C VAL A 59 -0.13 -17.30 -6.98
N GLY A 60 -0.77 -18.31 -6.40
CA GLY A 60 -1.47 -18.19 -5.12
C GLY A 60 -0.56 -17.75 -3.98
N LEU A 61 0.67 -18.33 -3.88
CA LEU A 61 1.66 -17.96 -2.87
C LEU A 61 2.13 -16.50 -3.02
N LEU A 62 2.42 -16.04 -4.24
CA LEU A 62 2.84 -14.67 -4.49
C LEU A 62 1.75 -13.64 -4.12
N MET A 63 0.50 -13.93 -4.47
CA MET A 63 -0.65 -13.08 -4.11
C MET A 63 -0.89 -13.06 -2.60
N THR A 64 -0.93 -14.27 -2.00
CA THR A 64 -1.21 -14.42 -0.57
C THR A 64 -0.10 -13.87 0.30
N SER A 65 1.18 -14.06 -0.09
CA SER A 65 2.33 -13.58 0.70
C SER A 65 2.31 -12.07 0.88
N TYR A 66 2.01 -11.32 -0.19
CA TYR A 66 1.87 -9.87 -0.12
C TYR A 66 0.72 -9.46 0.82
N SER A 67 -0.47 -10.02 0.61
CA SER A 67 -1.65 -9.67 1.41
C SER A 67 -1.49 -10.10 2.87
N ALA A 68 -0.92 -11.27 3.14
CA ALA A 68 -0.64 -11.75 4.48
C ALA A 68 0.39 -10.86 5.20
N ALA A 69 1.49 -10.51 4.53
CA ALA A 69 2.48 -9.60 5.08
C ALA A 69 1.85 -8.23 5.40
N GLN A 70 1.11 -7.64 4.46
CA GLN A 70 0.41 -6.37 4.67
C GLN A 70 -0.55 -6.44 5.87
N PHE A 71 -1.34 -7.50 5.98
CA PHE A 71 -2.26 -7.70 7.09
C PHE A 71 -1.54 -7.80 8.43
N LEU A 72 -0.47 -8.61 8.52
CA LEU A 72 0.30 -8.82 9.73
C LEU A 72 1.06 -7.57 10.18
N PHE A 73 1.62 -6.81 9.24
CA PHE A 73 2.45 -5.64 9.55
C PHE A 73 1.67 -4.31 9.60
N SER A 74 0.45 -4.25 9.07
CA SER A 74 -0.39 -3.05 9.11
C SER A 74 -0.61 -2.47 10.52
N PRO A 75 -0.89 -3.28 11.58
CA PRO A 75 -1.00 -2.76 12.95
C PRO A 75 0.31 -2.18 13.49
N ILE A 76 1.46 -2.71 13.05
CA ILE A 76 2.79 -2.20 13.43
C ILE A 76 3.00 -0.82 12.85
N TRP A 77 2.75 -0.66 11.54
CA TRP A 77 2.86 0.62 10.87
C TRP A 77 1.90 1.66 11.45
N GLY A 78 0.66 1.25 11.78
CA GLY A 78 -0.30 2.08 12.50
C GLY A 78 0.25 2.56 13.83
N SER A 79 0.73 1.64 14.67
CA SER A 79 1.30 1.95 15.98
C SER A 79 2.58 2.79 15.88
N LEU A 80 3.45 2.49 14.92
CA LEU A 80 4.67 3.25 14.66
C LEU A 80 4.33 4.68 14.23
N SER A 81 3.33 4.84 13.36
CA SER A 81 2.89 6.16 12.89
C SER A 81 2.26 7.02 14.00
N ASP A 82 1.68 6.39 15.03
CA ASP A 82 1.22 7.06 16.24
C ASP A 82 2.37 7.61 17.11
N ARG A 83 3.58 7.04 16.98
CA ARG A 83 4.75 7.40 17.78
C ARG A 83 5.66 8.41 17.10
N ILE A 84 6.08 8.12 15.87
CA ILE A 84 7.05 8.95 15.14
C ILE A 84 6.40 9.96 14.20
N GLY A 85 5.11 9.83 13.96
CA GLY A 85 4.34 10.68 13.04
C GLY A 85 3.83 9.93 11.81
N ARG A 86 2.80 10.46 11.18
CA ARG A 86 2.17 9.86 9.99
C ARG A 86 3.07 9.99 8.77
N ARG A 87 3.59 11.20 8.55
CA ARG A 87 4.42 11.52 7.38
C ARG A 87 5.69 10.66 7.28
N PRO A 88 6.54 10.50 8.32
CA PRO A 88 7.72 9.66 8.23
C PRO A 88 7.41 8.21 7.88
N VAL A 89 6.34 7.64 8.45
CA VAL A 89 5.96 6.25 8.21
C VAL A 89 5.47 6.05 6.78
N LEU A 90 4.67 6.97 6.23
CA LEU A 90 4.30 6.95 4.81
C LEU A 90 5.53 6.97 3.90
N MET A 91 6.52 7.82 4.21
CA MET A 91 7.76 7.89 3.42
C MET A 91 8.56 6.59 3.48
N ILE A 92 8.67 5.95 4.65
CA ILE A 92 9.35 4.65 4.78
C ILE A 92 8.65 3.58 3.91
N GLY A 93 7.32 3.55 3.93
CA GLY A 93 6.54 2.64 3.08
C GLY A 93 6.80 2.86 1.59
N LEU A 94 6.84 4.11 1.13
CA LEU A 94 7.13 4.46 -0.27
C LEU A 94 8.57 4.08 -0.68
N VAL A 95 9.55 4.25 0.21
CA VAL A 95 10.93 3.76 -0.02
C VAL A 95 10.93 2.24 -0.18
N GLY A 96 10.23 1.52 0.71
CA GLY A 96 10.09 0.07 0.61
C GLY A 96 9.47 -0.36 -0.71
N ASN A 97 8.38 0.28 -1.13
CA ASN A 97 7.74 -0.01 -2.41
C ASN A 97 8.69 0.23 -3.59
N THR A 98 9.44 1.34 -3.60
CA THR A 98 10.43 1.64 -4.64
C THR A 98 11.45 0.50 -4.79
N VAL A 99 12.02 0.06 -3.68
CA VAL A 99 13.04 -1.01 -3.66
C VAL A 99 12.44 -2.34 -4.13
N PHE A 100 11.31 -2.74 -3.53
CA PHE A 100 10.78 -4.09 -3.75
C PHE A 100 10.03 -4.24 -5.08
N PHE A 101 9.50 -3.19 -5.70
CA PHE A 101 9.05 -3.25 -7.09
C PHE A 101 10.23 -3.49 -8.03
N THR A 102 11.37 -2.80 -7.83
CA THR A 102 12.56 -3.03 -8.66
C THR A 102 13.10 -4.44 -8.47
N VAL A 103 13.23 -4.92 -7.22
CA VAL A 103 13.69 -6.29 -6.93
C VAL A 103 12.76 -7.34 -7.53
N PHE A 104 11.44 -7.10 -7.48
CA PHE A 104 10.46 -8.00 -8.08
C PHE A 104 10.60 -8.07 -9.62
N GLY A 105 10.80 -6.93 -10.28
CA GLY A 105 11.03 -6.88 -11.73
C GLY A 105 12.34 -7.55 -12.19
N LEU A 106 13.33 -7.63 -11.31
CA LEU A 106 14.62 -8.30 -11.54
C LEU A 106 14.64 -9.76 -11.06
N ALA A 107 13.48 -10.30 -10.62
CA ALA A 107 13.45 -11.65 -10.07
C ALA A 107 13.75 -12.70 -11.13
N ASN A 108 14.80 -13.50 -10.88
CA ASN A 108 15.22 -14.61 -11.76
C ASN A 108 14.78 -15.97 -11.22
N THR A 109 14.20 -16.02 -10.03
CA THR A 109 13.68 -17.22 -9.39
C THR A 109 12.34 -16.94 -8.72
N LEU A 110 11.50 -17.98 -8.62
CA LEU A 110 10.23 -17.91 -7.91
C LEU A 110 10.40 -17.52 -6.44
N LEU A 111 11.46 -18.00 -5.80
CA LEU A 111 11.76 -17.66 -4.40
C LEU A 111 12.13 -16.17 -4.26
N MET A 112 12.90 -15.61 -5.18
CA MET A 112 13.23 -14.18 -5.19
C MET A 112 11.97 -13.32 -5.41
N ALA A 113 11.11 -13.74 -6.35
CA ALA A 113 9.82 -13.07 -6.58
C ALA A 113 8.93 -13.12 -5.34
N LEU A 114 8.85 -14.28 -4.66
CA LEU A 114 8.10 -14.48 -3.43
C LEU A 114 8.63 -13.59 -2.30
N ALA A 115 9.95 -13.56 -2.09
CA ALA A 115 10.58 -12.70 -1.09
C ALA A 115 10.35 -11.22 -1.35
N ALA A 116 10.47 -10.78 -2.60
CA ALA A 116 10.20 -9.39 -3.00
C ALA A 116 8.73 -9.01 -2.74
N ARG A 117 7.77 -9.90 -3.08
CA ARG A 117 6.34 -9.69 -2.83
C ARG A 117 6.02 -9.66 -1.34
N PHE A 118 6.59 -10.56 -0.55
CA PHE A 118 6.43 -10.56 0.89
C PHE A 118 6.96 -9.26 1.51
N MET A 119 8.18 -8.86 1.14
CA MET A 119 8.78 -7.61 1.63
C MET A 119 8.00 -6.37 1.17
N ALA A 120 7.53 -6.32 -0.07
CA ALA A 120 6.63 -5.24 -0.52
C ALA A 120 5.37 -5.17 0.35
N GLY A 121 4.78 -6.33 0.71
CA GLY A 121 3.65 -6.39 1.64
C GLY A 121 4.00 -5.89 3.05
N VAL A 122 5.19 -6.23 3.58
CA VAL A 122 5.69 -5.74 4.87
C VAL A 122 5.74 -4.21 4.90
N PHE A 123 6.25 -3.58 3.84
CA PHE A 123 6.38 -2.12 3.77
C PHE A 123 5.08 -1.41 3.37
N ASN A 124 4.07 -2.12 2.88
CA ASN A 124 2.81 -1.52 2.44
C ASN A 124 1.82 -1.27 3.60
N GLY A 125 2.25 -0.51 4.61
CA GLY A 125 1.39 0.03 5.67
C GLY A 125 0.70 1.35 5.32
N ASN A 126 0.98 1.91 4.13
CA ASN A 126 0.57 3.25 3.70
C ASN A 126 -0.93 3.50 3.82
N ILE A 127 -1.77 2.53 3.49
CA ILE A 127 -3.24 2.66 3.55
C ILE A 127 -3.74 2.87 4.99
N ALA A 128 -3.19 2.11 5.96
CA ALA A 128 -3.56 2.24 7.35
C ALA A 128 -3.16 3.63 7.89
N VAL A 129 -1.96 4.08 7.54
CA VAL A 129 -1.43 5.39 7.93
C VAL A 129 -2.18 6.53 7.24
N ALA A 130 -2.55 6.38 5.96
CA ALA A 130 -3.37 7.36 5.24
C ALA A 130 -4.77 7.53 5.86
N ARG A 131 -5.40 6.42 6.27
CA ARG A 131 -6.68 6.47 7.01
C ARG A 131 -6.54 7.17 8.36
N ALA A 132 -5.47 6.90 9.08
CA ALA A 132 -5.18 7.57 10.35
C ALA A 132 -4.92 9.06 10.14
N TYR A 133 -4.16 9.43 9.11
CA TYR A 133 -3.92 10.83 8.71
C TYR A 133 -5.24 11.57 8.44
N ILE A 134 -6.14 10.97 7.64
CA ILE A 134 -7.47 11.54 7.38
C ILE A 134 -8.26 11.70 8.69
N GLY A 135 -8.19 10.73 9.60
CA GLY A 135 -8.79 10.82 10.92
C GLY A 135 -8.29 12.02 11.72
N ASP A 136 -6.98 12.25 11.72
CA ASP A 136 -6.34 13.34 12.47
C ASP A 136 -6.75 14.74 11.95
N VAL A 137 -6.95 14.89 10.62
CA VAL A 137 -7.25 16.21 10.00
C VAL A 137 -8.74 16.44 9.72
N SER A 138 -9.62 15.51 10.11
CA SER A 138 -11.05 15.56 9.77
C SER A 138 -11.94 15.79 10.99
N THR A 139 -12.95 16.64 10.82
CA THR A 139 -14.05 16.70 11.80
C THR A 139 -14.97 15.50 11.62
N PRO A 140 -15.76 15.09 12.65
CA PRO A 140 -16.69 13.95 12.55
C PRO A 140 -17.66 14.06 11.36
N LYS A 141 -18.09 15.27 11.01
CA LYS A 141 -19.00 15.52 9.87
C LYS A 141 -18.32 15.31 8.50
N GLN A 142 -17.01 15.51 8.40
CA GLN A 142 -16.23 15.43 7.16
C GLN A 142 -15.58 14.06 6.98
N LEU A 143 -15.45 13.27 8.05
CA LEU A 143 -14.69 12.02 8.06
C LEU A 143 -15.15 11.04 6.99
N ALA A 144 -16.45 10.80 6.89
CA ALA A 144 -17.00 9.85 5.92
C ALA A 144 -16.69 10.26 4.46
N SER A 145 -16.89 11.56 4.12
CA SER A 145 -16.60 12.07 2.78
C SER A 145 -15.11 12.01 2.45
N ARG A 146 -14.23 12.33 3.41
CA ARG A 146 -12.78 12.29 3.21
C ARG A 146 -12.22 10.86 3.15
N MET A 147 -12.81 9.91 3.88
CA MET A 147 -12.50 8.48 3.72
C MET A 147 -12.87 7.96 2.33
N GLY A 148 -13.90 8.54 1.69
CA GLY A 148 -14.26 8.25 0.30
C GLY A 148 -13.14 8.56 -0.70
N LEU A 149 -12.21 9.49 -0.39
CA LEU A 149 -11.04 9.76 -1.23
C LEU A 149 -10.13 8.54 -1.36
N ILE A 150 -9.96 7.76 -0.29
CA ILE A 150 -9.19 6.52 -0.36
C ILE A 150 -9.87 5.53 -1.31
N GLY A 151 -11.19 5.38 -1.21
CA GLY A 151 -11.97 4.54 -2.14
C GLY A 151 -11.82 4.98 -3.60
N ALA A 152 -11.86 6.29 -3.86
CA ALA A 152 -11.64 6.84 -5.19
C ALA A 152 -10.20 6.59 -5.68
N ALA A 153 -9.19 6.72 -4.81
CA ALA A 153 -7.80 6.40 -5.13
C ALA A 153 -7.62 4.92 -5.50
N PHE A 154 -8.28 4.02 -4.78
CA PHE A 154 -8.34 2.59 -5.11
C PHE A 154 -8.97 2.35 -6.49
N GLY A 155 -10.16 2.89 -6.75
CA GLY A 155 -10.86 2.71 -8.03
C GLY A 155 -10.03 3.17 -9.22
N LEU A 156 -9.44 4.36 -9.14
CA LEU A 156 -8.56 4.89 -10.18
C LEU A 156 -7.28 4.06 -10.32
N GLY A 157 -6.65 3.70 -9.21
CA GLY A 157 -5.42 2.91 -9.21
C GLY A 157 -5.61 1.52 -9.83
N PHE A 158 -6.70 0.84 -9.48
CA PHE A 158 -7.05 -0.48 -10.04
C PHE A 158 -7.56 -0.43 -11.49
N THR A 159 -7.92 0.74 -12.00
CA THR A 159 -8.26 0.93 -13.43
C THR A 159 -7.00 1.21 -14.24
N VAL A 160 -6.19 2.14 -13.80
CA VAL A 160 -4.99 2.60 -14.53
C VAL A 160 -3.83 1.61 -14.39
N GLY A 161 -3.65 1.02 -13.20
CA GLY A 161 -2.55 0.10 -12.91
C GLY A 161 -2.47 -1.10 -13.85
N PRO A 162 -3.51 -1.93 -13.96
CA PRO A 162 -3.50 -3.09 -14.84
C PRO A 162 -3.33 -2.73 -16.32
N PHE A 163 -3.90 -1.60 -16.76
CA PHE A 163 -3.70 -1.12 -18.12
C PHE A 163 -2.21 -0.83 -18.39
N LEU A 164 -1.54 -0.08 -17.51
CA LEU A 164 -0.12 0.22 -17.65
C LEU A 164 0.75 -1.04 -17.52
N GLY A 165 0.40 -1.94 -16.60
CA GLY A 165 1.10 -3.21 -16.41
C GLY A 165 1.06 -4.11 -17.65
N GLY A 166 -0.10 -4.23 -18.27
CA GLY A 166 -0.28 -4.99 -19.50
C GLY A 166 0.44 -4.37 -20.70
N GLU A 167 0.30 -3.04 -20.90
CA GLU A 167 0.92 -2.34 -22.01
C GLU A 167 2.46 -2.35 -21.96
N LEU A 168 3.05 -2.29 -20.79
CA LEU A 168 4.50 -2.24 -20.61
C LEU A 168 5.16 -3.60 -20.46
N SER A 169 4.39 -4.68 -20.42
CA SER A 169 4.92 -6.04 -20.38
C SER A 169 5.51 -6.45 -21.72
N SER A 170 6.60 -7.25 -21.72
CA SER A 170 7.31 -7.72 -22.90
C SER A 170 7.73 -6.62 -23.87
N PRO A 171 8.43 -5.55 -23.39
CA PRO A 171 8.74 -4.40 -24.22
C PRO A 171 9.65 -4.70 -25.41
N ALA A 172 10.54 -5.70 -25.28
CA ALA A 172 11.42 -6.14 -26.36
C ALA A 172 10.65 -6.73 -27.55
N GLU A 173 9.55 -7.44 -27.30
CA GLU A 173 8.69 -7.98 -28.36
C GLU A 173 7.85 -6.89 -29.03
N ARG A 174 7.42 -5.86 -28.27
CA ARG A 174 6.53 -4.79 -28.76
C ARG A 174 7.30 -3.67 -29.45
N TRP A 175 8.46 -3.32 -28.94
CA TRP A 175 9.24 -2.18 -29.38
C TRP A 175 10.70 -2.57 -29.62
N GLY A 176 11.11 -2.57 -30.87
CA GLY A 176 12.46 -2.98 -31.29
C GLY A 176 13.61 -2.22 -30.63
N VAL A 177 13.34 -1.04 -30.05
CA VAL A 177 14.32 -0.25 -29.26
C VAL A 177 14.80 -1.01 -28.01
N PHE A 178 14.00 -1.92 -27.49
CA PHE A 178 14.33 -2.73 -26.31
C PHE A 178 14.89 -4.12 -26.65
N ALA A 179 15.01 -4.49 -27.94
CA ALA A 179 15.69 -5.69 -28.38
C ALA A 179 17.18 -5.63 -27.96
N ASP A 180 17.78 -6.77 -27.69
CA ASP A 180 19.17 -6.92 -27.21
C ASP A 180 19.48 -6.16 -25.90
N THR A 181 18.45 -5.84 -25.10
CA THR A 181 18.59 -5.15 -23.80
C THR A 181 18.19 -6.06 -22.64
N ILE A 182 18.38 -5.57 -21.40
CA ILE A 182 17.95 -6.26 -20.17
C ILE A 182 16.44 -6.60 -20.18
N PHE A 183 15.64 -5.92 -20.98
CA PHE A 183 14.19 -6.13 -21.07
C PHE A 183 13.82 -7.37 -21.89
N GLU A 184 14.73 -7.91 -22.66
CA GLU A 184 14.54 -9.21 -23.33
C GLU A 184 14.63 -10.36 -22.35
N THR A 185 15.60 -10.32 -21.43
CA THR A 185 15.76 -11.32 -20.38
C THR A 185 14.78 -11.16 -19.23
N ASN A 186 14.29 -9.93 -19.00
CA ASN A 186 13.35 -9.57 -17.94
C ASN A 186 12.14 -8.82 -18.50
N PRO A 187 11.18 -9.53 -19.13
CA PRO A 187 10.06 -8.89 -19.85
C PRO A 187 9.12 -8.07 -18.96
N TYR A 188 9.13 -8.32 -17.64
CA TYR A 188 8.29 -7.63 -16.66
C TYR A 188 9.03 -6.54 -15.87
N LEU A 189 10.28 -6.26 -16.23
CA LEU A 189 11.09 -5.25 -15.54
C LEU A 189 10.57 -3.82 -15.82
N LEU A 190 10.15 -3.51 -17.04
CA LEU A 190 9.72 -2.15 -17.42
C LEU A 190 8.50 -1.69 -16.61
N PRO A 191 7.41 -2.46 -16.47
CA PRO A 191 6.28 -2.08 -15.62
C PRO A 191 6.69 -1.94 -14.14
N CYS A 192 7.61 -2.77 -13.64
CA CYS A 192 8.12 -2.67 -12.27
C CYS A 192 8.97 -1.40 -12.06
N ILE A 193 9.79 -1.01 -13.04
CA ILE A 193 10.53 0.28 -13.04
C ILE A 193 9.53 1.44 -13.00
N LEU A 194 8.48 1.41 -13.83
CA LEU A 194 7.46 2.45 -13.78
C LEU A 194 6.83 2.55 -12.38
N ALA A 195 6.45 1.42 -11.77
CA ALA A 195 5.91 1.39 -10.41
C ALA A 195 6.89 1.99 -9.39
N SER A 196 8.20 1.70 -9.51
CA SER A 196 9.24 2.26 -8.66
C SER A 196 9.41 3.78 -8.88
N VAL A 197 9.40 4.24 -10.11
CA VAL A 197 9.48 5.67 -10.44
C VAL A 197 8.26 6.43 -9.90
N LEU A 198 7.06 5.85 -10.03
CA LEU A 198 5.85 6.41 -9.45
C LEU A 198 5.92 6.47 -7.92
N SER A 199 6.49 5.45 -7.26
CA SER A 199 6.71 5.46 -5.81
C SER A 199 7.73 6.53 -5.39
N ILE A 200 8.80 6.73 -6.16
CA ILE A 200 9.75 7.84 -5.94
C ILE A 200 9.05 9.20 -6.10
N PHE A 201 8.23 9.33 -7.13
CA PHE A 201 7.48 10.57 -7.34
C PHE A 201 6.52 10.85 -6.17
N SER A 202 5.79 9.83 -5.70
CA SER A 202 4.96 9.91 -4.49
C SER A 202 5.76 10.29 -3.24
N LEU A 203 6.96 9.71 -3.09
CA LEU A 203 7.87 10.03 -1.99
C LEU A 203 8.29 11.50 -2.02
N LEU A 204 8.65 12.02 -3.19
CA LEU A 204 9.01 13.44 -3.37
C LEU A 204 7.82 14.37 -3.10
N LEU A 205 6.62 14.01 -3.56
CA LEU A 205 5.38 14.74 -3.25
C LEU A 205 5.11 14.76 -1.74
N ALA A 206 5.17 13.60 -1.09
CA ALA A 206 4.96 13.51 0.36
C ALA A 206 6.05 14.27 1.14
N PHE A 207 7.31 14.17 0.70
CA PHE A 207 8.42 14.88 1.34
C PHE A 207 8.28 16.40 1.23
N LYS A 208 7.87 16.92 0.08
CA LYS A 208 7.82 18.38 -0.16
C LYS A 208 6.52 19.01 0.35
N TYR A 209 5.38 18.34 0.19
CA TYR A 209 4.07 18.97 0.32
C TYR A 209 3.17 18.38 1.41
N LEU A 210 3.47 17.17 1.93
CA LEU A 210 2.63 16.58 2.97
C LEU A 210 3.06 17.07 4.36
N PRO A 211 2.26 17.88 5.06
CA PRO A 211 2.57 18.26 6.44
C PRO A 211 2.38 17.08 7.39
N GLU A 212 2.96 17.16 8.58
CA GLU A 212 2.69 16.18 9.63
C GLU A 212 1.32 16.45 10.26
N SER A 213 0.49 15.41 10.39
CA SER A 213 -0.85 15.54 10.98
C SER A 213 -0.86 15.31 12.49
N LEU A 214 0.12 14.56 13.00
CA LEU A 214 0.17 14.20 14.41
C LEU A 214 0.81 15.31 15.24
N HIS A 215 0.02 15.93 16.13
CA HIS A 215 0.52 16.94 17.06
C HIS A 215 1.60 16.39 18.00
N PRO A 216 2.70 17.14 18.27
CA PRO A 216 3.80 16.70 19.14
C PRO A 216 3.35 16.24 20.53
N GLU A 217 2.35 16.90 21.10
CA GLU A 217 1.78 16.56 22.41
C GLU A 217 1.06 15.21 22.43
N SER A 218 0.59 14.76 21.29
CA SER A 218 -0.09 13.46 21.14
C SER A 218 0.90 12.30 21.03
N ARG A 219 2.14 12.57 20.62
CA ARG A 219 3.21 11.55 20.48
C ARG A 219 3.67 11.01 21.83
N THR A 220 3.69 11.84 22.86
CA THR A 220 4.31 11.54 24.17
C THR A 220 3.39 10.80 25.14
N LYS A 221 2.08 10.73 24.89
CA LYS A 221 1.09 10.20 25.85
C LYS A 221 0.76 8.72 25.70
N ARG A 222 1.30 8.01 24.72
CA ARG A 222 1.02 6.57 24.57
C ARG A 222 2.15 5.74 25.20
N PRO A 223 1.82 4.86 26.19
CA PRO A 223 2.81 4.00 26.81
C PRO A 223 3.46 3.08 25.77
N GLU A 224 4.73 2.71 26.02
CA GLU A 224 5.43 1.70 25.22
C GLU A 224 4.64 0.39 25.22
N GLN A 225 3.88 0.17 24.18
CA GLN A 225 3.20 -1.10 23.99
C GLN A 225 4.16 -2.06 23.30
N SER A 226 4.48 -3.15 23.96
CA SER A 226 5.21 -4.25 23.34
C SER A 226 4.43 -4.79 22.14
N TRP A 227 5.15 -5.26 21.14
CA TRP A 227 4.57 -5.86 19.93
C TRP A 227 3.57 -6.99 20.27
N GLY A 228 3.92 -7.82 21.27
CA GLY A 228 3.06 -8.86 21.80
C GLY A 228 1.75 -8.32 22.39
N ASP A 229 1.78 -7.17 23.05
CA ASP A 229 0.59 -6.53 23.62
C ASP A 229 -0.34 -5.96 22.54
N THR A 230 0.23 -5.41 21.47
CA THR A 230 -0.55 -4.91 20.33
C THR A 230 -1.27 -6.05 19.62
N MET A 231 -0.59 -7.16 19.34
CA MET A 231 -1.19 -8.37 18.75
C MET A 231 -2.25 -9.00 19.66
N ARG A 232 -1.96 -9.11 20.96
CA ARG A 232 -2.89 -9.67 21.95
C ARG A 232 -4.15 -8.81 22.11
N ARG A 233 -4.03 -7.48 22.11
CA ARG A 233 -5.16 -6.55 22.15
C ARG A 233 -5.97 -6.58 20.85
N THR A 234 -5.33 -6.65 19.70
CA THR A 234 -6.01 -6.79 18.40
C THR A 234 -6.80 -8.09 18.38
N GLY A 235 -6.21 -9.22 18.78
CA GLY A 235 -6.91 -10.49 18.88
C GLY A 235 -8.08 -10.47 19.89
N ALA A 236 -7.90 -9.84 21.05
CA ALA A 236 -8.97 -9.69 22.04
C ALA A 236 -10.10 -8.78 21.54
N ASN A 237 -9.79 -7.71 20.80
CA ASN A 237 -10.79 -6.83 20.23
C ASN A 237 -11.56 -7.52 19.10
N VAL A 238 -10.89 -8.25 18.20
CA VAL A 238 -11.55 -9.07 17.18
C VAL A 238 -12.48 -10.10 17.83
N LYS A 239 -12.03 -10.79 18.87
CA LYS A 239 -12.86 -11.75 19.62
C LYS A 239 -14.08 -11.07 20.25
N ARG A 240 -13.92 -9.88 20.83
CA ARG A 240 -15.06 -9.09 21.37
C ARG A 240 -16.02 -8.64 20.26
N MET A 241 -15.52 -8.17 19.12
CA MET A 241 -16.35 -7.76 17.98
C MET A 241 -17.14 -8.94 17.42
N LEU A 242 -16.53 -10.11 17.28
CA LEU A 242 -17.20 -11.34 16.84
C LEU A 242 -18.22 -11.86 17.87
N ALA A 243 -18.00 -11.64 19.15
CA ALA A 243 -18.92 -12.02 20.24
C ALA A 243 -20.13 -11.08 20.34
N THR A 244 -20.09 -9.89 19.74
CA THR A 244 -21.21 -8.93 19.76
C THR A 244 -22.23 -9.31 18.70
N LYS A 245 -23.41 -9.75 19.11
CA LYS A 245 -24.46 -10.40 18.30
C LYS A 245 -24.82 -9.69 16.99
N ASN A 246 -24.76 -8.37 16.94
CA ASN A 246 -25.08 -7.58 15.73
C ASN A 246 -23.85 -7.28 14.85
N ILE A 247 -22.67 -7.15 15.43
CA ILE A 247 -21.44 -6.84 14.69
C ILE A 247 -20.87 -8.11 14.08
N GLY A 248 -20.91 -9.23 14.81
CA GLY A 248 -20.47 -10.53 14.30
C GLY A 248 -21.23 -10.98 13.07
N SER A 249 -22.57 -10.85 13.07
CA SER A 249 -23.40 -11.21 11.91
C SER A 249 -23.15 -10.29 10.71
N LEU A 250 -22.99 -8.98 10.91
CA LEU A 250 -22.62 -8.03 9.85
C LEU A 250 -21.25 -8.35 9.26
N MET A 251 -20.26 -8.68 10.07
CA MET A 251 -18.92 -9.10 9.58
C MET A 251 -19.00 -10.40 8.76
N TRP A 252 -19.80 -11.39 9.19
CA TRP A 252 -20.02 -12.62 8.43
C TRP A 252 -20.72 -12.35 7.09
N VAL A 253 -21.75 -11.52 7.08
CA VAL A 253 -22.44 -11.13 5.84
C VAL A 253 -21.47 -10.41 4.91
N THR A 254 -20.67 -9.46 5.41
CA THR A 254 -19.68 -8.75 4.58
C THR A 254 -18.62 -9.68 4.03
N PHE A 255 -18.15 -10.66 4.84
CA PHE A 255 -17.16 -11.65 4.40
C PHE A 255 -17.70 -12.62 3.33
N LEU A 256 -18.99 -12.98 3.41
CA LEU A 256 -19.64 -13.84 2.42
C LEU A 256 -19.97 -13.12 1.11
N TYR A 257 -20.06 -11.78 1.12
CA TYR A 257 -20.35 -10.95 -0.06
C TYR A 257 -19.11 -10.43 -0.77
N MET A 258 -17.89 -10.61 -0.22
CA MET A 258 -16.60 -10.33 -0.84
C MET A 258 -15.98 -11.59 -1.49
#